data_73f88c8f5d559be0160ffc252f6afa15
#
_entry.id   73f88c8f5d559be0160ffc252f6afa15
#
_cell.length_a   1.000
_cell.length_b   1.000
_cell.length_c   1.000
_cell.angle_alpha   90.00
_cell.angle_beta   90.00
_cell.angle_gamma   90.00
#
_symmetry.space_group_name_H-M   'P 1'
#
loop_
_entity.id
_entity.type
_entity.pdbx_description
1 polymer ?
#
loop_
_entity_poly.entity_id
_entity_poly.type
_entity_poly.pdbx_seq_one_letter_code
_entity_poly.pdbx_strand_id
1 'polypeptide(L)'
;MKVFLKKDELRIILNNISEQLQDYRNINRGGCCLFACLIAKQLDKRKIPYDVIIEYPSNSEEEIYEEVNSGTNYLDIHHIFLKVKRKYYYDSDGVRRSWHKDIIKVKLNSKDLGMLYAKGNWNPMFKESVSHKDLIKIKNVIKTEFKKYDKKIKNSL
;
A
#
# COMPACT_ATOMS: atom_id res chain seq x y z
N MET A 1 -31.59 -7.95 -21.27
CA MET A 1 -31.25 -7.78 -19.84
C MET A 1 -30.00 -6.90 -19.75
N LYS A 2 -30.11 -5.68 -19.27
CA LYS A 2 -28.94 -4.82 -19.02
C LYS A 2 -28.25 -5.37 -17.77
N VAL A 3 -27.10 -5.98 -17.94
CA VAL A 3 -26.23 -6.31 -16.81
C VAL A 3 -25.64 -4.99 -16.31
N PHE A 4 -26.19 -4.45 -15.24
CA PHE A 4 -25.59 -3.35 -14.55
C PHE A 4 -24.29 -3.89 -13.91
N LEU A 5 -23.15 -3.57 -14.49
CA LEU A 5 -21.85 -3.81 -13.87
C LEU A 5 -21.85 -3.09 -12.52
N LYS A 6 -21.79 -3.86 -11.46
CA LYS A 6 -21.71 -3.31 -10.09
C LYS A 6 -20.48 -2.41 -10.02
N LYS A 7 -20.68 -1.16 -9.65
CA LYS A 7 -19.59 -0.18 -9.46
C LYS A 7 -18.54 -0.76 -8.51
N ASP A 8 -17.27 -0.71 -8.89
CA ASP A 8 -16.18 -1.08 -7.99
C ASP A 8 -15.88 0.08 -7.04
N GLU A 9 -16.63 0.11 -5.94
CA GLU A 9 -16.55 1.19 -4.95
C GLU A 9 -15.17 1.27 -4.29
N LEU A 10 -14.52 0.14 -4.08
CA LEU A 10 -13.16 0.13 -3.51
C LEU A 10 -12.16 0.80 -4.45
N ARG A 11 -12.21 0.49 -5.74
CA ARG A 11 -11.35 1.12 -6.75
C ARG A 11 -11.53 2.65 -6.77
N ILE A 12 -12.77 3.11 -6.70
CA ILE A 12 -13.09 4.54 -6.66
C ILE A 12 -12.47 5.18 -5.42
N ILE A 13 -12.64 4.59 -4.25
CA ILE A 13 -12.07 5.08 -2.98
C ILE A 13 -10.54 5.15 -3.04
N LEU A 14 -9.90 4.10 -3.54
CA LEU A 14 -8.44 4.06 -3.64
C LEU A 14 -7.91 5.15 -4.59
N ASN A 15 -8.55 5.36 -5.73
CA ASN A 15 -8.19 6.46 -6.64
C ASN A 15 -8.43 7.84 -6.00
N ASN A 16 -9.50 8.02 -5.24
CA ASN A 16 -9.75 9.26 -4.53
C ASN A 16 -8.67 9.56 -3.48
N ILE A 17 -8.20 8.55 -2.77
CA ILE A 17 -7.07 8.68 -1.83
C ILE A 17 -5.82 9.17 -2.57
N SER A 18 -5.44 8.51 -3.65
CA SER A 18 -4.25 8.86 -4.43
C SER A 18 -4.34 10.26 -5.01
N GLU A 19 -5.49 10.66 -5.52
CA GLU A 19 -5.72 11.99 -6.07
C GLU A 19 -5.54 13.08 -5.01
N GLN A 20 -6.07 12.88 -3.80
CA GLN A 20 -5.93 13.84 -2.69
C GLN A 20 -4.50 13.92 -2.14
N LEU A 21 -3.69 12.88 -2.36
CA LEU A 21 -2.32 12.81 -1.82
C LEU A 21 -1.23 13.15 -2.84
N GLN A 22 -1.58 13.63 -4.02
CA GLN A 22 -0.61 13.98 -5.08
C GLN A 22 0.42 15.03 -4.66
N ASP A 23 0.07 15.95 -3.75
CA ASP A 23 0.94 17.01 -3.30
C ASP A 23 2.00 16.55 -2.29
N TYR A 24 1.88 15.33 -1.78
CA TYR A 24 2.82 14.75 -0.81
C TYR A 24 3.94 13.99 -1.54
N ARG A 25 4.97 14.72 -1.99
CA ARG A 25 6.04 14.22 -2.87
C ARG A 25 6.78 12.99 -2.36
N ASN A 26 6.90 12.85 -1.04
CA ASN A 26 7.71 11.78 -0.43
C ASN A 26 6.95 10.46 -0.25
N ILE A 27 5.66 10.40 -0.55
CA ILE A 27 4.89 9.15 -0.45
C ILE A 27 5.42 8.09 -1.42
N ASN A 28 5.81 8.48 -2.63
CA ASN A 28 6.41 7.56 -3.62
C ASN A 28 7.94 7.55 -3.63
N ARG A 29 8.56 8.48 -2.89
CA ARG A 29 10.02 8.60 -2.82
C ARG A 29 10.52 8.36 -1.39
N GLY A 30 10.39 7.11 -0.92
CA GLY A 30 10.75 6.73 0.44
C GLY A 30 9.57 6.43 1.36
N GLY A 31 8.39 6.97 1.07
CA GLY A 31 7.17 6.70 1.83
C GLY A 31 6.31 5.54 1.30
N CYS A 32 6.75 4.83 0.27
CA CYS A 32 5.94 3.78 -0.36
C CYS A 32 5.56 2.64 0.59
N CYS A 33 6.50 2.20 1.43
CA CYS A 33 6.24 1.15 2.43
C CYS A 33 5.26 1.65 3.50
N LEU A 34 5.42 2.88 3.96
CA LEU A 34 4.50 3.49 4.93
C LEU A 34 3.09 3.60 4.34
N PHE A 35 2.97 4.08 3.11
CA PHE A 35 1.68 4.19 2.43
C PHE A 35 1.02 2.83 2.26
N ALA A 36 1.75 1.84 1.78
CA ALA A 36 1.27 0.46 1.66
C ALA A 36 0.79 -0.09 3.01
N CYS A 37 1.54 0.16 4.08
CA CYS A 37 1.18 -0.23 5.44
C CYS A 37 -0.14 0.41 5.90
N LEU A 38 -0.33 1.70 5.67
CA LEU A 38 -1.55 2.42 6.07
C LEU A 38 -2.79 1.92 5.32
N ILE A 39 -2.66 1.66 4.03
CA ILE A 39 -3.73 1.07 3.22
C ILE A 39 -4.00 -0.37 3.67
N ALA A 40 -2.97 -1.18 3.84
CA ALA A 40 -3.11 -2.57 4.29
C ALA A 40 -3.86 -2.68 5.63
N LYS A 41 -3.61 -1.78 6.58
CA LYS A 41 -4.36 -1.71 7.85
C LYS A 41 -5.86 -1.55 7.63
N GLN A 42 -6.26 -0.74 6.67
CA GLN A 42 -7.67 -0.52 6.35
C GLN A 42 -8.29 -1.74 5.65
N LEU A 43 -7.52 -2.40 4.79
CA LEU A 43 -7.94 -3.63 4.13
C LEU A 43 -8.08 -4.78 5.12
N ASP A 44 -7.13 -4.95 6.04
CA ASP A 44 -7.16 -5.98 7.10
C ASP A 44 -8.40 -5.83 7.98
N LYS A 45 -8.74 -4.62 8.41
CA LYS A 45 -9.96 -4.34 9.19
C LYS A 45 -11.24 -4.80 8.51
N ARG A 46 -11.26 -4.81 7.19
CA ARG A 46 -12.43 -5.14 6.36
C ARG A 46 -12.35 -6.53 5.76
N LYS A 47 -11.31 -7.28 6.10
CA LYS A 47 -11.04 -8.62 5.54
C LYS A 47 -11.00 -8.62 4.00
N ILE A 48 -10.47 -7.55 3.42
CA ILE A 48 -10.27 -7.43 1.98
C ILE A 48 -8.88 -8.00 1.65
N PRO A 49 -8.80 -9.02 0.78
CA PRO A 49 -7.52 -9.66 0.47
C PRO A 49 -6.62 -8.77 -0.37
N TYR A 50 -5.34 -8.84 -0.11
CA TYR A 50 -4.29 -8.19 -0.88
C TYR A 50 -3.00 -8.99 -0.81
N ASP A 51 -2.10 -8.72 -1.75
CA ASP A 51 -0.73 -9.18 -1.73
C ASP A 51 0.21 -7.97 -1.68
N VAL A 52 1.35 -8.12 -1.02
CA VAL A 52 2.43 -7.13 -1.05
C VAL A 52 3.29 -7.41 -2.27
N ILE A 53 3.52 -6.39 -3.06
CA ILE A 53 4.31 -6.45 -4.28
C ILE A 53 5.58 -5.63 -4.08
N ILE A 54 6.71 -6.21 -4.48
CA ILE A 54 8.03 -5.59 -4.40
C ILE A 54 8.62 -5.53 -5.79
N GLU A 55 9.04 -4.33 -6.19
CA GLU A 55 9.64 -4.05 -7.48
C GLU A 55 11.17 -4.09 -7.37
N TYR A 56 11.82 -4.77 -8.31
CA TYR A 56 13.27 -4.93 -8.41
C TYR A 56 13.95 -5.42 -7.12
N PRO A 57 13.50 -6.55 -6.55
CA PRO A 57 14.18 -7.08 -5.39
C PRO A 57 15.49 -7.75 -5.82
N SER A 58 16.63 -7.24 -5.34
CA SER A 58 17.88 -8.01 -5.37
C SER A 58 17.95 -9.00 -4.21
N ASN A 59 17.05 -8.87 -3.25
CA ASN A 59 16.95 -9.78 -2.11
C ASN A 59 16.00 -10.95 -2.42
N SER A 60 16.31 -12.12 -1.87
CA SER A 60 15.39 -13.25 -1.92
C SER A 60 14.17 -13.01 -1.05
N GLU A 61 13.10 -13.74 -1.31
CA GLU A 61 11.89 -13.69 -0.47
C GLU A 61 12.22 -14.03 1.00
N GLU A 62 13.09 -15.00 1.24
CA GLU A 62 13.56 -15.38 2.57
C GLU A 62 14.27 -14.23 3.29
N GLU A 63 15.18 -13.53 2.62
CA GLU A 63 15.87 -12.36 3.19
C GLU A 63 14.89 -11.25 3.56
N ILE A 64 13.84 -11.06 2.79
CA ILE A 64 12.79 -10.07 3.09
C ILE A 64 12.03 -10.47 4.36
N TYR A 65 11.65 -11.74 4.49
CA TYR A 65 11.00 -12.25 5.70
C TYR A 65 11.89 -12.15 6.94
N GLU A 66 13.17 -12.47 6.81
CA GLU A 66 14.14 -12.31 7.90
C GLU A 66 14.24 -10.86 8.34
N GLU A 67 14.23 -9.92 7.40
CA GLU A 67 14.34 -8.49 7.71
C GLU A 67 13.13 -7.96 8.48
N VAL A 68 11.94 -8.46 8.21
CA VAL A 68 10.74 -8.13 9.00
C VAL A 68 10.96 -8.41 10.49
N ASN A 69 11.71 -9.46 10.81
CA ASN A 69 11.92 -9.90 12.18
C ASN A 69 13.19 -9.35 12.83
N SER A 70 14.28 -9.20 12.07
CA SER A 70 15.61 -8.93 12.62
C SER A 70 16.16 -7.54 12.35
N GLY A 71 15.83 -6.94 11.20
CA GLY A 71 16.39 -5.65 10.78
C GLY A 71 17.90 -5.71 10.46
N THR A 72 18.43 -6.88 10.11
CA THR A 72 19.87 -7.09 9.91
C THR A 72 20.32 -7.16 8.46
N ASN A 73 19.40 -7.40 7.52
CA ASN A 73 19.71 -7.49 6.10
C ASN A 73 19.50 -6.12 5.43
N TYR A 74 20.45 -5.77 4.54
CA TYR A 74 20.25 -4.61 3.65
C TYR A 74 19.25 -4.98 2.56
N LEU A 75 18.18 -4.15 2.43
CA LEU A 75 17.15 -4.34 1.42
C LEU A 75 17.35 -3.37 0.25
N ASP A 76 17.61 -3.93 -0.93
CA ASP A 76 17.64 -3.18 -2.18
C ASP A 76 16.31 -3.28 -2.89
N ILE A 77 15.35 -2.55 -2.37
CA ILE A 77 13.97 -2.50 -2.85
C ILE A 77 13.71 -1.13 -3.48
N HIS A 78 13.22 -1.12 -4.71
CA HIS A 78 12.92 0.10 -5.43
C HIS A 78 11.53 0.64 -5.14
N HIS A 79 10.56 -0.25 -4.95
CA HIS A 79 9.19 0.15 -4.66
C HIS A 79 8.42 -0.97 -3.97
N ILE A 80 7.55 -0.60 -3.01
CA ILE A 80 6.61 -1.50 -2.35
C ILE A 80 5.20 -0.97 -2.56
N PHE A 81 4.30 -1.84 -2.97
CA PHE A 81 2.90 -1.51 -3.19
C PHE A 81 2.01 -2.74 -3.02
N LEU A 82 0.72 -2.61 -3.26
CA LEU A 82 -0.24 -3.68 -3.02
C LEU A 82 -0.87 -4.15 -4.33
N LYS A 83 -1.21 -5.44 -4.38
CA LYS A 83 -2.18 -5.96 -5.33
C LYS A 83 -3.47 -6.28 -4.58
N VAL A 84 -4.51 -5.50 -4.82
CA VAL A 84 -5.76 -5.55 -4.07
C VAL A 84 -6.76 -6.48 -4.75
N LYS A 85 -7.41 -7.37 -3.98
CA LYS A 85 -8.37 -8.36 -4.46
C LYS A 85 -7.85 -9.27 -5.58
N ARG A 86 -6.53 -9.44 -5.69
CA ARG A 86 -5.87 -10.14 -6.81
C ARG A 86 -6.22 -9.57 -8.18
N LYS A 87 -6.69 -8.34 -8.22
CA LYS A 87 -7.30 -7.74 -9.41
C LYS A 87 -6.54 -6.55 -9.95
N TYR A 88 -6.07 -5.64 -9.10
CA TYR A 88 -5.38 -4.44 -9.54
C TYR A 88 -4.26 -4.03 -8.59
N TYR A 89 -3.22 -3.43 -9.17
CA TYR A 89 -2.09 -2.88 -8.44
C TYR A 89 -2.44 -1.48 -7.92
N TYR A 90 -1.98 -1.16 -6.72
CA TYR A 90 -2.28 0.11 -6.07
C TYR A 90 -1.08 0.68 -5.32
N ASP A 91 -0.73 1.89 -5.64
CA ASP A 91 0.21 2.74 -4.89
C ASP A 91 -0.34 4.18 -4.78
N SER A 92 0.47 5.12 -4.30
CA SER A 92 0.02 6.51 -4.17
C SER A 92 -0.27 7.22 -5.51
N ASP A 93 0.16 6.68 -6.63
CA ASP A 93 -0.18 7.19 -7.96
C ASP A 93 -1.54 6.71 -8.47
N GLY A 94 -2.12 5.72 -7.83
CA GLY A 94 -3.46 5.23 -8.14
C GLY A 94 -3.54 3.75 -8.52
N VAL A 95 -4.71 3.36 -8.98
CA VAL A 95 -5.02 1.98 -9.37
C VAL A 95 -4.55 1.72 -10.81
N ARG A 96 -3.88 0.58 -11.01
CA ARG A 96 -3.43 0.10 -12.32
C ARG A 96 -3.78 -1.35 -12.53
N ARG A 97 -4.12 -1.73 -13.76
CA ARG A 97 -4.45 -3.11 -14.10
C ARG A 97 -3.23 -4.00 -14.34
N SER A 98 -2.11 -3.42 -14.74
CA SER A 98 -0.88 -4.12 -15.09
C SER A 98 0.34 -3.42 -14.52
N TRP A 99 1.42 -4.17 -14.39
CA TRP A 99 2.73 -3.66 -14.01
C TRP A 99 3.78 -4.19 -14.97
N HIS A 100 4.63 -3.32 -15.49
CA HIS A 100 5.53 -3.62 -16.62
C HIS A 100 6.98 -3.88 -16.20
N LYS A 101 7.27 -3.88 -14.92
CA LYS A 101 8.61 -4.10 -14.36
C LYS A 101 8.66 -5.42 -13.61
N ASP A 102 9.88 -5.90 -13.35
CA ASP A 102 10.07 -7.11 -12.56
C ASP A 102 9.57 -6.92 -11.13
N ILE A 103 8.73 -7.81 -10.69
CA ILE A 103 8.11 -7.77 -9.38
C ILE A 103 8.10 -9.17 -8.76
N ILE A 104 8.11 -9.21 -7.44
CA ILE A 104 7.78 -10.40 -6.66
C ILE A 104 6.58 -10.13 -5.77
N LYS A 105 5.82 -11.19 -5.52
CA LYS A 105 4.71 -11.18 -4.58
C LYS A 105 5.14 -11.80 -3.26
N VAL A 106 4.90 -11.09 -2.15
CA VAL A 106 5.27 -11.54 -0.81
C VAL A 106 4.02 -11.55 0.08
N LYS A 107 3.86 -12.59 0.88
CA LYS A 107 2.75 -12.69 1.83
C LYS A 107 3.13 -11.97 3.13
N LEU A 108 2.92 -10.68 3.15
CA LEU A 108 3.08 -9.83 4.34
C LEU A 108 1.74 -9.20 4.69
N ASN A 109 1.48 -9.00 5.96
CA ASN A 109 0.31 -8.25 6.44
C ASN A 109 0.70 -6.82 6.83
N SER A 110 -0.26 -6.02 7.30
CA SER A 110 0.00 -4.64 7.68
C SER A 110 0.98 -4.51 8.84
N LYS A 111 0.97 -5.45 9.78
CA LYS A 111 1.91 -5.50 10.90
C LYS A 111 3.34 -5.74 10.40
N ASP A 112 3.51 -6.68 9.49
CA ASP A 112 4.82 -6.97 8.86
C ASP A 112 5.35 -5.77 8.10
N LEU A 113 4.51 -5.07 7.35
CA LEU A 113 4.87 -3.84 6.64
C LEU A 113 5.28 -2.73 7.61
N GLY A 114 4.58 -2.59 8.73
CA GLY A 114 4.92 -1.62 9.77
C GLY A 114 6.28 -1.93 10.42
N MET A 115 6.58 -3.19 10.67
CA MET A 115 7.88 -3.63 11.21
C MET A 115 8.99 -3.42 10.18
N LEU A 116 8.75 -3.74 8.92
CA LEU A 116 9.69 -3.53 7.83
C LEU A 116 10.02 -2.04 7.66
N TYR A 117 9.02 -1.17 7.71
CA TYR A 117 9.21 0.27 7.66
C TYR A 117 10.03 0.79 8.85
N ALA A 118 9.72 0.34 10.07
CA ALA A 118 10.35 0.84 11.30
C ALA A 118 11.76 0.30 11.51
N LYS A 119 12.01 -0.97 11.18
CA LYS A 119 13.25 -1.69 11.52
C LYS A 119 14.10 -2.05 10.32
N GLY A 120 13.55 -2.02 9.12
CA GLY A 120 14.22 -2.44 7.90
C GLY A 120 15.48 -1.62 7.62
N ASN A 121 16.55 -2.31 7.20
CA ASN A 121 17.79 -1.69 6.78
C ASN A 121 17.70 -1.29 5.31
N TRP A 122 17.08 -0.15 5.07
CA TRP A 122 16.82 0.37 3.73
C TRP A 122 17.97 1.23 3.22
N ASN A 123 18.04 1.38 1.90
CA ASN A 123 18.75 2.48 1.30
C ASN A 123 18.24 3.81 1.91
N PRO A 124 19.12 4.72 2.38
CA PRO A 124 18.70 5.98 3.00
C PRO A 124 17.69 6.80 2.17
N MET A 125 17.73 6.70 0.85
CA MET A 125 16.75 7.34 -0.04
C MET A 125 15.31 6.89 0.19
N PHE A 126 15.11 5.69 0.75
CA PHE A 126 13.78 5.15 1.04
C PHE A 126 13.29 5.44 2.46
N LYS A 127 14.15 5.99 3.31
CA LYS A 127 13.80 6.43 4.67
C LYS A 127 13.53 7.92 4.76
N GLU A 128 13.51 8.65 3.65
CA GLU A 128 13.06 10.03 3.68
C GLU A 128 11.65 10.08 4.22
N SER A 129 11.57 10.46 5.47
CA SER A 129 10.36 10.43 6.26
C SER A 129 9.36 11.46 5.75
N VAL A 130 8.17 11.00 5.55
CA VAL A 130 6.99 11.86 5.58
C VAL A 130 7.02 12.60 6.94
N SER A 131 6.90 13.91 6.95
CA SER A 131 6.87 14.67 8.19
C SER A 131 5.70 14.24 9.08
N HIS A 132 5.82 14.41 10.40
CA HIS A 132 4.74 14.06 11.33
C HIS A 132 3.42 14.78 10.98
N LYS A 133 3.52 16.04 10.59
CA LYS A 133 2.37 16.84 10.13
C LYS A 133 1.70 16.25 8.90
N ASP A 134 2.50 15.84 7.91
CA ASP A 134 1.98 15.22 6.69
C ASP A 134 1.40 13.83 6.97
N LEU A 135 2.02 13.06 7.85
CA LEU A 135 1.51 11.75 8.26
C LEU A 135 0.10 11.83 8.85
N ILE A 136 -0.17 12.82 9.69
CA ILE A 136 -1.51 13.04 10.26
C ILE A 136 -2.52 13.30 9.15
N LYS A 137 -2.18 14.17 8.19
CA LYS A 137 -3.04 14.48 7.05
C LYS A 137 -3.30 13.26 6.17
N ILE A 138 -2.26 12.51 5.85
CA ILE A 138 -2.35 11.27 5.06
C ILE A 138 -3.27 10.26 5.74
N LYS A 139 -3.08 10.01 7.02
CA LYS A 139 -3.94 9.12 7.81
C LYS A 139 -5.40 9.56 7.80
N ASN A 140 -5.65 10.86 7.91
CA ASN A 140 -7.00 11.41 7.91
C ASN A 140 -7.70 11.24 6.55
N VAL A 141 -7.00 11.48 5.46
CA VAL A 141 -7.52 11.25 4.09
C VAL A 141 -7.89 9.78 3.92
N ILE A 142 -7.00 8.87 4.25
CA ILE A 142 -7.23 7.43 4.13
C ILE A 142 -8.44 6.99 4.96
N LYS A 143 -8.49 7.40 6.23
CA LYS A 143 -9.60 7.08 7.14
C LYS A 143 -10.94 7.59 6.63
N THR A 144 -10.97 8.84 6.16
CA THR A 144 -12.19 9.48 5.66
C THR A 144 -12.74 8.76 4.44
N GLU A 145 -11.87 8.41 3.48
CA GLU A 145 -12.28 7.71 2.27
C GLU A 145 -12.77 6.29 2.57
N PHE A 146 -12.11 5.56 3.45
CA PHE A 146 -12.58 4.23 3.85
C PHE A 146 -13.91 4.26 4.62
N LYS A 147 -14.18 5.31 5.39
CA LYS A 147 -15.51 5.51 5.99
C LYS A 147 -16.60 5.71 4.94
N LYS A 148 -16.32 6.44 3.87
CA LYS A 148 -17.24 6.56 2.74
C LYS A 148 -17.51 5.21 2.07
N TYR A 149 -16.47 4.41 1.90
CA TYR A 149 -16.60 3.04 1.40
C TYR A 149 -17.53 2.20 2.30
N ASP A 150 -17.33 2.23 3.60
CA ASP A 150 -18.16 1.48 4.56
C ASP A 150 -19.64 1.86 4.45
N LYS A 151 -19.94 3.15 4.33
CA LYS A 151 -21.32 3.63 4.15
C LYS A 151 -21.93 3.11 2.85
N LYS A 152 -21.18 3.13 1.75
CA LYS A 152 -21.67 2.66 0.46
C LYS A 152 -21.95 1.16 0.47
N ILE A 153 -21.07 0.37 1.09
CA ILE A 153 -21.27 -1.08 1.24
C ILE A 153 -22.49 -1.37 2.12
N LYS A 154 -22.66 -0.67 3.24
CA LYS A 154 -23.81 -0.81 4.12
C LYS A 154 -25.13 -0.48 3.40
N ASN A 155 -25.15 0.57 2.59
CA ASN A 155 -26.35 1.00 1.86
C ASN A 155 -26.68 0.11 0.65
N SER A 156 -25.75 -0.72 0.20
CA SER A 156 -25.94 -1.66 -0.92
C SER A 156 -26.45 -3.05 -0.51
N LEU A 157 -26.55 -3.30 0.80
CA LEU A 157 -27.04 -4.57 1.34
C LEU A 157 -28.58 -4.60 1.39
#